data_6befad8122e7c81bb1c9c8fcaf0f0c3d
#
_entry.id   6befad8122e7c81bb1c9c8fcaf0f0c3d
#
_cell.length_a   1.000
_cell.length_b   1.000
_cell.length_c   1.000
_cell.angle_alpha   90.00
_cell.angle_beta   90.00
_cell.angle_gamma   90.00
#
_symmetry.space_group_name_H-M   'P 1'
#
loop_
_entity.id
_entity.type
_entity.pdbx_description
1 polymer ?
#
loop_
_entity_poly.entity_id
_entity_poly.type
_entity_poly.pdbx_seq_one_letter_code
_entity_poly.pdbx_strand_id
1 'polypeptide(L)'
;CALRSGAGMVKVVTEKRNRTPLFCALPEAMADFWKEDEPLPEEALLQDLAWADAVVAGPGLSKSRTAKELLVFTVQHTEVPLVLDADALNLIAEDAEILSGCRAEKILTPHVGELARLLHTTIAECQREPAGSAGRAAEKYKACCVRKDSVTVTAEEGREQYYINTSGSSALATAGSGDVLAGIAGAFAAKRQCEKNEKKISLAKTAALAAYAHGKAGEAAEEKSSEIGRAHV
;
A
#
# COMPACT_ATOMS: atom_id res chain seq x y z
N CYS A 1 11.72 -1.53 3.34
CA CYS A 1 11.50 -0.19 2.73
C CYS A 1 11.04 0.82 3.79
N ALA A 2 10.02 0.54 4.61
CA ALA A 2 9.51 1.46 5.61
C ALA A 2 10.61 2.02 6.54
N LEU A 3 11.46 1.17 7.13
CA LEU A 3 12.59 1.61 7.96
C LEU A 3 13.54 2.57 7.23
N ARG A 4 13.87 2.28 5.96
CA ARG A 4 14.72 3.15 5.14
C ARG A 4 14.04 4.46 4.72
N SER A 5 12.73 4.53 4.85
CA SER A 5 11.92 5.71 4.55
C SER A 5 11.57 6.55 5.78
N GLY A 6 12.18 6.22 6.94
CA GLY A 6 12.08 7.00 8.15
C GLY A 6 11.10 6.49 9.20
N ALA A 7 10.54 5.30 9.04
CA ALA A 7 9.84 4.63 10.14
C ALA A 7 10.87 4.26 11.22
N GLY A 8 10.61 4.62 12.47
CA GLY A 8 11.50 4.32 13.58
C GLY A 8 11.48 2.83 13.95
N MET A 9 10.30 2.22 13.90
CA MET A 9 10.07 0.80 14.17
C MET A 9 9.09 0.22 13.15
N VAL A 10 9.24 -1.07 12.87
CA VAL A 10 8.32 -1.82 12.01
C VAL A 10 7.97 -3.14 12.70
N LYS A 11 6.68 -3.44 12.76
CA LYS A 11 6.18 -4.75 13.16
C LYS A 11 5.52 -5.42 11.95
N VAL A 12 5.82 -6.69 11.73
CA VAL A 12 5.29 -7.49 10.62
C VAL A 12 4.37 -8.55 11.19
N VAL A 13 3.09 -8.52 10.81
CA VAL A 13 2.12 -9.57 11.10
C VAL A 13 2.04 -10.48 9.88
N THR A 14 2.48 -11.72 10.00
CA THR A 14 2.58 -12.63 8.86
C THR A 14 2.32 -14.08 9.29
N GLU A 15 2.10 -14.95 8.29
CA GLU A 15 1.95 -16.38 8.55
C GLU A 15 3.21 -16.97 9.18
N LYS A 16 3.05 -17.87 10.14
CA LYS A 16 4.14 -18.44 10.95
C LYS A 16 5.25 -19.10 10.11
N ARG A 17 4.94 -19.65 8.94
CA ARG A 17 5.95 -20.21 8.03
C ARG A 17 6.98 -19.19 7.55
N ASN A 18 6.63 -17.90 7.56
CA ASN A 18 7.51 -16.79 7.12
C ASN A 18 8.47 -16.32 8.22
N ARG A 19 8.42 -16.91 9.44
CA ARG A 19 9.26 -16.46 10.56
C ARG A 19 10.76 -16.47 10.24
N THR A 20 11.25 -17.59 9.74
CA THR A 20 12.69 -17.72 9.45
C THR A 20 13.11 -16.80 8.29
N PRO A 21 12.45 -16.81 7.12
CA PRO A 21 12.77 -15.87 6.05
C PRO A 21 12.73 -14.40 6.50
N LEU A 22 11.74 -14.02 7.30
CA LEU A 22 11.61 -12.65 7.80
C LEU A 22 12.83 -12.24 8.61
N PHE A 23 13.19 -12.99 9.65
CA PHE A 23 14.29 -12.61 10.52
C PHE A 23 15.67 -12.78 9.88
N CYS A 24 15.80 -13.65 8.86
CA CYS A 24 17.02 -13.70 8.06
C CYS A 24 17.19 -12.45 7.18
N ALA A 25 16.09 -11.89 6.66
CA ALA A 25 16.12 -10.74 5.76
C ALA A 25 16.02 -9.39 6.50
N LEU A 26 15.36 -9.36 7.67
CA LEU A 26 15.05 -8.14 8.40
C LEU A 26 15.10 -8.43 9.94
N PRO A 27 16.27 -8.66 10.52
CA PRO A 27 16.41 -9.02 11.92
C PRO A 27 15.97 -7.92 12.89
N GLU A 28 15.94 -6.67 12.46
CA GLU A 28 15.50 -5.51 13.23
C GLU A 28 13.99 -5.34 13.31
N ALA A 29 13.21 -6.11 12.55
CA ALA A 29 11.75 -6.03 12.62
C ALA A 29 11.21 -6.79 13.84
N MET A 30 10.18 -6.22 14.47
CA MET A 30 9.31 -6.98 15.36
C MET A 30 8.33 -7.81 14.53
N ALA A 31 7.82 -8.90 15.09
CA ALA A 31 6.86 -9.72 14.34
C ALA A 31 5.89 -10.45 15.25
N ASP A 32 4.62 -10.51 14.81
CA ASP A 32 3.62 -11.43 15.29
C ASP A 32 3.18 -12.38 14.18
N PHE A 33 2.72 -13.57 14.57
CA PHE A 33 2.50 -14.67 13.64
C PHE A 33 1.10 -15.26 13.81
N TRP A 34 0.43 -15.44 12.68
CA TRP A 34 -0.81 -16.23 12.59
C TRP A 34 -0.53 -17.55 11.87
N LYS A 35 -1.48 -18.46 11.91
CA LYS A 35 -1.45 -19.71 11.17
C LYS A 35 -2.74 -19.90 10.39
N GLU A 36 -2.62 -20.50 9.21
CA GLU A 36 -3.78 -20.87 8.41
C GLU A 36 -4.66 -21.88 9.19
N ASP A 37 -5.96 -21.75 9.05
CA ASP A 37 -6.97 -22.58 9.70
C ASP A 37 -6.97 -22.55 11.26
N GLU A 38 -6.21 -21.63 11.88
CA GLU A 38 -6.31 -21.34 13.31
C GLU A 38 -7.04 -20.00 13.55
N PRO A 39 -7.72 -19.80 14.68
CA PRO A 39 -8.29 -18.50 15.03
C PRO A 39 -7.24 -17.40 15.05
N LEU A 40 -7.62 -16.21 14.61
CA LEU A 40 -6.73 -15.04 14.67
C LEU A 40 -6.36 -14.70 16.12
N PRO A 41 -5.13 -14.25 16.40
CA PRO A 41 -4.71 -13.78 17.71
C PRO A 41 -5.23 -12.35 17.96
N GLU A 42 -6.55 -12.19 18.07
CA GLU A 42 -7.23 -10.88 18.06
C GLU A 42 -6.70 -9.91 19.10
N GLU A 43 -6.42 -10.38 20.34
CA GLU A 43 -5.89 -9.52 21.40
C GLU A 43 -4.52 -8.93 21.03
N ALA A 44 -3.62 -9.73 20.46
CA ALA A 44 -2.31 -9.27 19.99
C ALA A 44 -2.47 -8.30 18.81
N LEU A 45 -3.37 -8.61 17.87
CA LEU A 45 -3.66 -7.74 16.73
C LEU A 45 -4.22 -6.38 17.17
N LEU A 46 -5.12 -6.33 18.16
CA LEU A 46 -5.63 -5.08 18.71
C LEU A 46 -4.52 -4.25 19.37
N GLN A 47 -3.60 -4.89 20.10
CA GLN A 47 -2.44 -4.21 20.68
C GLN A 47 -1.53 -3.66 19.58
N ASP A 48 -1.30 -4.41 18.51
CA ASP A 48 -0.50 -3.98 17.37
C ASP A 48 -1.11 -2.78 16.64
N LEU A 49 -2.41 -2.82 16.40
CA LEU A 49 -3.14 -1.72 15.76
C LEU A 49 -3.15 -0.46 16.63
N ALA A 50 -3.30 -0.62 17.95
CA ALA A 50 -3.24 0.50 18.90
C ALA A 50 -1.84 1.11 19.03
N TRP A 51 -0.79 0.33 18.78
CA TRP A 51 0.60 0.79 18.79
C TRP A 51 1.00 1.50 17.49
N ALA A 52 0.39 1.17 16.37
CA ALA A 52 0.79 1.64 15.05
C ALA A 52 0.41 3.11 14.80
N ASP A 53 1.29 3.86 14.11
CA ASP A 53 1.00 5.19 13.55
C ASP A 53 0.51 5.12 12.09
N ALA A 54 0.71 4.01 11.41
CA ALA A 54 0.12 3.65 10.12
C ALA A 54 0.17 2.14 9.92
N VAL A 55 -0.75 1.62 9.12
CA VAL A 55 -0.83 0.21 8.77
C VAL A 55 -0.68 0.03 7.26
N VAL A 56 0.06 -0.99 6.85
CA VAL A 56 0.17 -1.43 5.46
C VAL A 56 -0.34 -2.85 5.37
N ALA A 57 -1.33 -3.11 4.53
CA ALA A 57 -1.90 -4.44 4.33
C ALA A 57 -1.94 -4.81 2.85
N GLY A 58 -1.63 -6.07 2.57
CA GLY A 58 -1.76 -6.65 1.23
C GLY A 58 -0.49 -7.26 0.64
N PRO A 59 0.70 -6.63 0.69
CA PRO A 59 1.92 -7.27 0.20
C PRO A 59 2.14 -8.63 0.85
N GLY A 60 2.15 -9.72 0.04
CA GLY A 60 2.35 -11.08 0.53
C GLY A 60 1.27 -11.64 1.45
N LEU A 61 0.09 -11.02 1.50
CA LEU A 61 -1.02 -11.44 2.38
C LEU A 61 -1.63 -12.78 1.96
N SER A 62 -1.62 -13.08 0.67
CA SER A 62 -2.40 -14.16 0.03
C SER A 62 -3.91 -13.89 -0.01
N LYS A 63 -4.65 -14.83 -0.62
CA LYS A 63 -6.11 -14.77 -0.72
C LYS A 63 -6.80 -15.91 0.03
N SER A 64 -6.12 -16.47 1.02
CA SER A 64 -6.70 -17.53 1.84
C SER A 64 -7.84 -17.00 2.70
N ARG A 65 -8.62 -17.92 3.26
CA ARG A 65 -9.71 -17.57 4.17
C ARG A 65 -9.21 -16.78 5.38
N THR A 66 -8.17 -17.25 6.01
CA THR A 66 -7.58 -16.61 7.20
C THR A 66 -6.97 -15.25 6.85
N ALA A 67 -6.35 -15.10 5.65
CA ALA A 67 -5.86 -13.82 5.15
C ALA A 67 -6.99 -12.80 4.95
N LYS A 68 -8.14 -13.24 4.41
CA LYS A 68 -9.33 -12.39 4.29
C LYS A 68 -9.88 -11.98 5.66
N GLU A 69 -9.99 -12.92 6.60
CA GLU A 69 -10.42 -12.66 7.98
C GLU A 69 -9.48 -11.63 8.65
N LEU A 70 -8.16 -11.78 8.49
CA LEU A 70 -7.16 -10.84 8.99
C LEU A 70 -7.32 -9.45 8.37
N LEU A 71 -7.56 -9.35 7.06
CA LEU A 71 -7.79 -8.07 6.39
C LEU A 71 -9.06 -7.39 6.92
N VAL A 72 -10.16 -8.12 7.04
CA VAL A 72 -11.42 -7.62 7.60
C VAL A 72 -11.20 -7.10 9.02
N PHE A 73 -10.56 -7.89 9.87
CA PHE A 73 -10.24 -7.51 11.25
C PHE A 73 -9.40 -6.22 11.29
N THR A 74 -8.34 -6.16 10.49
CA THR A 74 -7.46 -4.99 10.39
C THR A 74 -8.25 -3.75 9.98
N VAL A 75 -9.05 -3.83 8.93
CA VAL A 75 -9.85 -2.71 8.41
C VAL A 75 -10.86 -2.19 9.44
N GLN A 76 -11.50 -3.09 10.20
CA GLN A 76 -12.53 -2.73 11.17
C GLN A 76 -11.95 -2.06 12.43
N HIS A 77 -10.71 -2.38 12.81
CA HIS A 77 -10.10 -1.92 14.06
C HIS A 77 -8.98 -0.88 13.86
N THR A 78 -8.63 -0.56 12.60
CA THR A 78 -7.60 0.46 12.31
C THR A 78 -8.20 1.87 12.40
N GLU A 79 -7.59 2.74 13.19
CA GLU A 79 -7.95 4.16 13.33
C GLU A 79 -6.89 5.11 12.75
N VAL A 80 -5.72 4.59 12.42
CA VAL A 80 -4.61 5.30 11.79
C VAL A 80 -4.60 5.10 10.28
N PRO A 81 -3.84 5.91 9.50
CA PRO A 81 -3.80 5.76 8.05
C PRO A 81 -3.50 4.32 7.60
N LEU A 82 -4.30 3.81 6.66
CA LEU A 82 -4.24 2.45 6.15
C LEU A 82 -3.84 2.44 4.67
N VAL A 83 -2.70 1.84 4.35
CA VAL A 83 -2.24 1.60 2.98
C VAL A 83 -2.67 0.19 2.55
N LEU A 84 -3.37 0.10 1.43
CA LEU A 84 -3.88 -1.15 0.86
C LEU A 84 -3.25 -1.37 -0.53
N ASP A 85 -2.56 -2.49 -0.69
CA ASP A 85 -1.87 -2.87 -1.94
C ASP A 85 -2.06 -4.35 -2.27
N ALA A 86 -1.72 -4.77 -3.45
CA ALA A 86 -1.58 -6.16 -3.88
C ALA A 86 -2.81 -7.05 -3.51
N ASP A 87 -2.60 -8.09 -2.68
CA ASP A 87 -3.66 -9.04 -2.35
C ASP A 87 -4.83 -8.42 -1.59
N ALA A 88 -4.60 -7.37 -0.79
CA ALA A 88 -5.69 -6.64 -0.15
C ALA A 88 -6.62 -5.98 -1.20
N LEU A 89 -6.06 -5.37 -2.24
CA LEU A 89 -6.84 -4.79 -3.33
C LEU A 89 -7.60 -5.85 -4.13
N ASN A 90 -7.00 -7.03 -4.32
CA ASN A 90 -7.67 -8.14 -4.98
C ASN A 90 -8.86 -8.66 -4.16
N LEU A 91 -8.70 -8.83 -2.85
CA LEU A 91 -9.79 -9.23 -1.95
C LEU A 91 -10.91 -8.19 -1.91
N ILE A 92 -10.58 -6.90 -1.88
CA ILE A 92 -11.55 -5.79 -1.92
C ILE A 92 -12.27 -5.74 -3.27
N ALA A 93 -11.59 -6.06 -4.38
CA ALA A 93 -12.24 -6.13 -5.69
C ALA A 93 -13.25 -7.27 -5.79
N GLU A 94 -13.01 -8.39 -5.10
CA GLU A 94 -13.93 -9.52 -4.99
C GLU A 94 -15.09 -9.23 -4.02
N ASP A 95 -14.83 -8.45 -2.95
CA ASP A 95 -15.80 -8.15 -1.90
C ASP A 95 -15.55 -6.76 -1.31
N ALA A 96 -16.24 -5.75 -1.83
CA ALA A 96 -16.10 -4.36 -1.39
C ALA A 96 -16.57 -4.13 0.06
N GLU A 97 -17.39 -5.03 0.61
CA GLU A 97 -17.89 -4.95 2.00
C GLU A 97 -16.75 -5.08 3.02
N ILE A 98 -15.57 -5.59 2.62
CA ILE A 98 -14.36 -5.59 3.45
C ILE A 98 -14.08 -4.19 4.00
N LEU A 99 -14.34 -3.14 3.21
CA LEU A 99 -14.13 -1.75 3.64
C LEU A 99 -15.32 -1.15 4.40
N SER A 100 -16.40 -1.90 4.59
CA SER A 100 -17.57 -1.42 5.33
C SER A 100 -17.20 -1.10 6.78
N GLY A 101 -17.59 0.10 7.23
CA GLY A 101 -17.26 0.55 8.59
C GLY A 101 -15.82 1.00 8.83
N CYS A 102 -14.94 0.97 7.81
CA CYS A 102 -13.57 1.48 7.94
C CYS A 102 -13.58 2.97 8.28
N ARG A 103 -13.01 3.32 9.42
CA ARG A 103 -12.89 4.71 9.89
C ARG A 103 -11.57 5.37 9.49
N ALA A 104 -10.57 4.56 9.17
CA ALA A 104 -9.24 5.03 8.81
C ALA A 104 -9.24 5.80 7.47
N GLU A 105 -8.39 6.81 7.37
CA GLU A 105 -8.01 7.38 6.08
C GLU A 105 -7.26 6.31 5.26
N LYS A 106 -7.63 6.11 4.00
CA LYS A 106 -7.11 5.00 3.17
C LYS A 106 -6.28 5.49 2.00
N ILE A 107 -5.18 4.80 1.73
CA ILE A 107 -4.39 4.90 0.50
C ILE A 107 -4.48 3.57 -0.23
N LEU A 108 -5.02 3.58 -1.43
CA LEU A 108 -5.00 2.44 -2.35
C LEU A 108 -3.86 2.64 -3.35
N THR A 109 -3.06 1.62 -3.60
CA THR A 109 -1.92 1.71 -4.52
C THR A 109 -2.03 0.73 -5.71
N PRO A 110 -3.15 0.73 -6.47
CA PRO A 110 -3.36 -0.24 -7.53
C PRO A 110 -2.45 0.00 -8.74
N HIS A 111 -1.88 -1.07 -9.30
CA HIS A 111 -1.46 -1.04 -10.70
C HIS A 111 -2.71 -1.12 -11.61
N VAL A 112 -2.55 -0.87 -12.93
CA VAL A 112 -3.70 -0.76 -13.85
C VAL A 112 -4.60 -2.00 -13.83
N GLY A 113 -4.04 -3.21 -13.71
CA GLY A 113 -4.82 -4.44 -13.66
C GLY A 113 -5.62 -4.60 -12.36
N GLU A 114 -5.07 -4.19 -11.21
CA GLU A 114 -5.79 -4.12 -9.94
C GLU A 114 -6.88 -3.08 -9.99
N LEU A 115 -6.60 -1.91 -10.57
CA LEU A 115 -7.56 -0.83 -10.72
C LEU A 115 -8.75 -1.26 -11.60
N ALA A 116 -8.49 -1.97 -12.69
CA ALA A 116 -9.55 -2.49 -13.55
C ALA A 116 -10.46 -3.47 -12.79
N ARG A 117 -9.90 -4.35 -11.96
CA ARG A 117 -10.69 -5.25 -11.07
C ARG A 117 -11.51 -4.45 -10.04
N LEU A 118 -10.90 -3.51 -9.35
CA LEU A 118 -11.57 -2.64 -8.36
C LEU A 118 -12.76 -1.88 -8.97
N LEU A 119 -12.61 -1.40 -10.20
CA LEU A 119 -13.66 -0.65 -10.90
C LEU A 119 -14.63 -1.53 -11.70
N HIS A 120 -14.40 -2.86 -11.75
CA HIS A 120 -15.16 -3.79 -12.61
C HIS A 120 -15.20 -3.32 -14.06
N THR A 121 -14.07 -2.92 -14.60
CA THR A 121 -13.89 -2.39 -15.95
C THR A 121 -12.69 -3.04 -16.65
N THR A 122 -12.32 -2.59 -17.83
CA THR A 122 -11.20 -3.12 -18.60
C THR A 122 -9.89 -2.35 -18.33
N ILE A 123 -8.76 -3.02 -18.52
CA ILE A 123 -7.44 -2.37 -18.47
C ILE A 123 -7.37 -1.22 -19.50
N ALA A 124 -7.92 -1.45 -20.70
CA ALA A 124 -7.91 -0.46 -21.78
C ALA A 124 -8.67 0.84 -21.40
N GLU A 125 -9.79 0.72 -20.68
CA GLU A 125 -10.52 1.89 -20.17
C GLU A 125 -9.72 2.65 -19.10
N CYS A 126 -9.09 1.94 -18.17
CA CYS A 126 -8.23 2.56 -17.16
C CYS A 126 -7.01 3.25 -17.78
N GLN A 127 -6.47 2.72 -18.89
CA GLN A 127 -5.35 3.32 -19.61
C GLN A 127 -5.75 4.54 -20.43
N ARG A 128 -6.97 4.56 -20.99
CA ARG A 128 -7.47 5.68 -21.76
C ARG A 128 -7.67 6.94 -20.93
N GLU A 129 -8.10 6.77 -19.69
CA GLU A 129 -8.38 7.87 -18.75
C GLU A 129 -7.65 7.68 -17.42
N PRO A 130 -6.33 7.87 -17.37
CA PRO A 130 -5.54 7.61 -16.16
C PRO A 130 -6.03 8.37 -14.93
N ALA A 131 -6.25 9.69 -15.06
CA ALA A 131 -6.74 10.53 -13.97
C ALA A 131 -8.18 10.22 -13.61
N GLY A 132 -9.07 10.06 -14.61
CA GLY A 132 -10.46 9.73 -14.40
C GLY A 132 -10.63 8.36 -13.70
N SER A 133 -9.86 7.34 -14.08
CA SER A 133 -9.92 6.04 -13.44
C SER A 133 -9.41 6.07 -11.98
N ALA A 134 -8.34 6.82 -11.70
CA ALA A 134 -7.87 7.04 -10.33
C ALA A 134 -8.93 7.78 -9.48
N GLY A 135 -9.57 8.81 -10.05
CA GLY A 135 -10.65 9.56 -9.40
C GLY A 135 -11.87 8.67 -9.09
N ARG A 136 -12.33 7.86 -10.06
CA ARG A 136 -13.45 6.91 -9.83
C ARG A 136 -13.16 5.92 -8.70
N ALA A 137 -11.91 5.43 -8.58
CA ALA A 137 -11.55 4.55 -7.49
C ALA A 137 -11.51 5.31 -6.16
N ALA A 138 -10.99 6.53 -6.14
CA ALA A 138 -10.96 7.37 -4.94
C ALA A 138 -12.38 7.61 -4.40
N GLU A 139 -13.33 7.97 -5.27
CA GLU A 139 -14.75 8.17 -4.93
C GLU A 139 -15.42 6.87 -4.46
N LYS A 140 -15.29 5.79 -5.24
CA LYS A 140 -15.93 4.50 -4.93
C LYS A 140 -15.54 3.97 -3.55
N TYR A 141 -14.27 4.10 -3.19
CA TYR A 141 -13.71 3.52 -1.96
C TYR A 141 -13.47 4.54 -0.85
N LYS A 142 -13.85 5.81 -1.07
CA LYS A 142 -13.62 6.92 -0.13
C LYS A 142 -12.16 6.94 0.36
N ALA A 143 -11.24 7.06 -0.58
CA ALA A 143 -9.82 6.85 -0.35
C ALA A 143 -8.95 7.80 -1.20
N CYS A 144 -7.67 7.85 -0.89
CA CYS A 144 -6.65 8.32 -1.82
C CYS A 144 -6.25 7.15 -2.73
N CYS A 145 -6.28 7.32 -4.05
CA CYS A 145 -5.87 6.31 -5.02
C CYS A 145 -4.58 6.71 -5.72
N VAL A 146 -3.53 5.91 -5.55
CA VAL A 146 -2.25 6.02 -6.26
C VAL A 146 -2.23 4.99 -7.39
N ARG A 147 -2.70 5.36 -8.56
CA ARG A 147 -2.68 4.51 -9.75
C ARG A 147 -1.26 4.37 -10.27
N LYS A 148 -0.69 3.18 -10.12
CA LYS A 148 0.68 2.84 -10.59
C LYS A 148 0.67 2.51 -12.09
N ASP A 149 1.53 3.18 -12.85
CA ASP A 149 1.83 2.90 -14.28
C ASP A 149 3.13 3.63 -14.65
N SER A 150 3.46 3.65 -15.94
CA SER A 150 4.55 4.49 -16.51
C SER A 150 4.46 5.95 -16.05
N VAL A 151 3.25 6.47 -15.91
CA VAL A 151 2.95 7.72 -15.20
C VAL A 151 2.02 7.41 -14.04
N THR A 152 2.48 7.62 -12.83
CA THR A 152 1.68 7.42 -11.62
C THR A 152 0.79 8.64 -11.36
N VAL A 153 -0.50 8.40 -11.15
CA VAL A 153 -1.50 9.43 -10.86
C VAL A 153 -2.07 9.20 -9.47
N THR A 154 -2.08 10.26 -8.65
CA THR A 154 -2.70 10.24 -7.32
C THR A 154 -3.96 11.11 -7.33
N ALA A 155 -5.08 10.53 -6.91
CA ALA A 155 -6.39 11.16 -6.78
C ALA A 155 -6.89 11.05 -5.32
N GLU A 156 -7.76 11.96 -4.89
CA GLU A 156 -8.39 11.96 -3.57
C GLU A 156 -9.90 12.12 -3.73
N GLU A 157 -10.69 11.46 -2.87
CA GLU A 157 -12.15 11.63 -2.82
C GLU A 157 -12.53 13.11 -2.71
N GLY A 158 -13.56 13.52 -3.43
CA GLY A 158 -14.12 14.87 -3.38
C GLY A 158 -13.22 15.96 -3.96
N ARG A 159 -12.16 15.61 -4.68
CA ARG A 159 -11.24 16.59 -5.28
C ARG A 159 -11.08 16.38 -6.77
N GLU A 160 -11.18 17.46 -7.53
CA GLU A 160 -10.92 17.46 -8.99
C GLU A 160 -9.41 17.56 -9.32
N GLN A 161 -8.56 17.78 -8.32
CA GLN A 161 -7.12 17.90 -8.51
C GLN A 161 -6.42 16.54 -8.42
N TYR A 162 -5.48 16.32 -9.32
CA TYR A 162 -4.64 15.13 -9.39
C TYR A 162 -3.17 15.50 -9.22
N TYR A 163 -2.41 14.62 -8.57
CA TYR A 163 -0.95 14.70 -8.59
C TYR A 163 -0.44 13.75 -9.67
N ILE A 164 0.29 14.29 -10.62
CA ILE A 164 0.93 13.51 -11.69
C ILE A 164 2.40 13.38 -11.33
N ASN A 165 2.86 12.16 -11.11
CA ASN A 165 4.26 11.88 -10.83
C ASN A 165 5.04 11.73 -12.12
N THR A 166 6.06 12.57 -12.29
CA THR A 166 6.96 12.57 -13.45
C THR A 166 8.34 11.98 -13.15
N SER A 167 8.56 11.53 -11.89
CA SER A 167 9.79 10.83 -11.51
C SER A 167 9.64 9.32 -11.73
N GLY A 168 10.76 8.66 -11.93
CA GLY A 168 10.85 7.22 -12.11
C GLY A 168 11.52 6.82 -13.39
N SER A 169 11.89 5.57 -13.47
CA SER A 169 12.56 4.98 -14.62
C SER A 169 12.08 3.56 -14.88
N SER A 170 12.51 2.96 -15.98
CA SER A 170 12.22 1.57 -16.31
C SER A 170 12.77 0.57 -15.27
N ALA A 171 13.72 0.98 -14.43
CA ALA A 171 14.23 0.21 -13.30
C ALA A 171 13.14 -0.22 -12.30
N LEU A 172 12.07 0.56 -12.22
CA LEU A 172 10.93 0.25 -11.36
C LEU A 172 10.01 -0.84 -11.92
N ALA A 173 10.17 -1.25 -13.18
CA ALA A 173 9.44 -2.36 -13.78
C ALA A 173 10.02 -3.71 -13.35
N THR A 174 10.15 -3.92 -12.05
CA THR A 174 10.68 -5.14 -11.41
C THR A 174 9.76 -5.63 -10.32
N ALA A 175 9.78 -6.94 -10.07
CA ALA A 175 8.98 -7.55 -8.99
C ALA A 175 9.36 -6.96 -7.63
N GLY A 176 8.36 -6.69 -6.79
CA GLY A 176 8.54 -6.10 -5.47
C GLY A 176 8.63 -4.56 -5.45
N SER A 177 8.71 -3.90 -6.62
CA SER A 177 8.71 -2.42 -6.69
C SER A 177 7.44 -1.81 -6.08
N GLY A 178 6.28 -2.44 -6.28
CA GLY A 178 5.01 -2.05 -5.65
C GLY A 178 5.09 -2.13 -4.13
N ASP A 179 5.65 -3.23 -3.60
CA ASP A 179 5.80 -3.44 -2.15
C ASP A 179 6.73 -2.37 -1.54
N VAL A 180 7.74 -1.94 -2.31
CA VAL A 180 8.60 -0.80 -1.92
C VAL A 180 7.78 0.47 -1.79
N LEU A 181 6.95 0.80 -2.77
CA LEU A 181 6.07 1.97 -2.72
C LEU A 181 5.10 1.90 -1.54
N ALA A 182 4.47 0.74 -1.30
CA ALA A 182 3.56 0.55 -0.16
C ALA A 182 4.29 0.81 1.18
N GLY A 183 5.52 0.32 1.33
CA GLY A 183 6.35 0.58 2.51
C GLY A 183 6.74 2.05 2.68
N ILE A 184 7.06 2.77 1.58
CA ILE A 184 7.34 4.22 1.61
C ILE A 184 6.07 4.98 2.00
N ALA A 185 4.92 4.63 1.41
CA ALA A 185 3.64 5.26 1.68
C ALA A 185 3.23 5.09 3.17
N GLY A 186 3.42 3.89 3.73
CA GLY A 186 3.20 3.61 5.14
C GLY A 186 4.08 4.46 6.06
N ALA A 187 5.38 4.55 5.78
CA ALA A 187 6.30 5.38 6.57
C ALA A 187 5.94 6.88 6.51
N PHE A 188 5.56 7.39 5.33
CA PHE A 188 5.17 8.79 5.19
C PHE A 188 3.82 9.06 5.83
N ALA A 189 2.88 8.11 5.77
CA ALA A 189 1.59 8.21 6.45
C ALA A 189 1.76 8.20 7.98
N ALA A 190 2.63 7.35 8.54
CA ALA A 190 2.97 7.33 9.95
C ALA A 190 3.59 8.67 10.39
N LYS A 191 4.57 9.18 9.63
CA LYS A 191 5.18 10.49 9.91
C LYS A 191 4.12 11.60 9.93
N ARG A 192 3.23 11.62 8.92
CA ARG A 192 2.13 12.57 8.86
C ARG A 192 1.21 12.44 10.08
N GLN A 193 0.96 11.23 10.55
CA GLN A 193 0.12 10.97 11.72
C GLN A 193 0.71 11.55 13.01
N CYS A 194 2.03 11.46 13.16
CA CYS A 194 2.77 11.99 14.32
C CYS A 194 2.95 13.51 14.28
N GLU A 195 2.70 14.18 13.14
CA GLU A 195 2.85 15.64 13.06
C GLU A 195 1.79 16.35 13.90
N LYS A 196 2.26 17.14 14.88
CA LYS A 196 1.42 17.94 15.80
C LYS A 196 0.98 19.29 15.24
N ASN A 197 1.40 19.63 14.01
CA ASN A 197 1.15 20.94 13.42
C ASN A 197 -0.28 21.04 12.85
N GLU A 198 -0.93 22.20 13.05
CA GLU A 198 -2.23 22.54 12.47
C GLU A 198 -2.26 22.54 10.93
N LYS A 199 -1.10 22.53 10.29
CA LYS A 199 -0.92 22.46 8.82
C LYS A 199 -0.54 21.06 8.31
N LYS A 200 -1.14 20.02 8.88
CA LYS A 200 -0.96 18.65 8.39
C LYS A 200 -1.32 18.58 6.90
N ILE A 201 -0.39 18.11 6.07
CA ILE A 201 -0.66 17.95 4.62
C ILE A 201 -1.73 16.89 4.38
N SER A 202 -2.47 16.95 3.25
CA SER A 202 -3.48 15.95 2.94
C SER A 202 -2.86 14.56 2.74
N LEU A 203 -3.68 13.52 2.93
CA LEU A 203 -3.23 12.15 2.71
C LEU A 203 -2.81 11.92 1.25
N ALA A 204 -3.53 12.52 0.30
CA ALA A 204 -3.17 12.44 -1.12
C ALA A 204 -1.82 13.09 -1.42
N LYS A 205 -1.52 14.24 -0.80
CA LYS A 205 -0.19 14.85 -0.95
C LYS A 205 0.91 13.98 -0.34
N THR A 206 0.63 13.35 0.79
CA THR A 206 1.54 12.37 1.42
C THR A 206 1.80 11.18 0.50
N ALA A 207 0.76 10.62 -0.11
CA ALA A 207 0.85 9.51 -1.05
C ALA A 207 1.57 9.90 -2.34
N ALA A 208 1.31 11.10 -2.86
CA ALA A 208 2.01 11.64 -4.02
C ALA A 208 3.52 11.85 -3.75
N LEU A 209 3.89 12.33 -2.56
CA LEU A 209 5.28 12.44 -2.14
C LEU A 209 5.95 11.06 -2.01
N ALA A 210 5.22 10.03 -1.53
CA ALA A 210 5.73 8.66 -1.50
C ALA A 210 5.99 8.12 -2.91
N ALA A 211 5.07 8.36 -3.86
CA ALA A 211 5.26 7.99 -5.26
C ALA A 211 6.46 8.72 -5.89
N TYR A 212 6.63 10.01 -5.59
CA TYR A 212 7.79 10.79 -6.05
C TYR A 212 9.11 10.26 -5.48
N ALA A 213 9.16 10.00 -4.17
CA ALA A 213 10.36 9.44 -3.54
C ALA A 213 10.71 8.05 -4.10
N HIS A 214 9.70 7.20 -4.35
CA HIS A 214 9.87 5.92 -5.01
C HIS A 214 10.44 6.07 -6.43
N GLY A 215 9.90 7.02 -7.22
CA GLY A 215 10.41 7.34 -8.54
C GLY A 215 11.86 7.78 -8.51
N LYS A 216 12.22 8.71 -7.62
CA LYS A 216 13.60 9.20 -7.46
C LYS A 216 14.57 8.09 -7.00
N ALA A 217 14.11 7.17 -6.16
CA ALA A 217 14.92 6.01 -5.78
C ALA A 217 15.18 5.07 -6.97
N GLY A 218 14.19 4.90 -7.87
CA GLY A 218 14.33 4.15 -9.11
C GLY A 218 15.37 4.77 -10.06
N GLU A 219 15.30 6.10 -10.27
CA GLU A 219 16.28 6.84 -11.08
C GLU A 219 17.70 6.67 -10.50
N ALA A 220 17.88 6.86 -9.19
CA ALA A 220 19.19 6.70 -8.55
C ALA A 220 19.71 5.24 -8.59
N ALA A 221 18.83 4.25 -8.62
CA ALA A 221 19.22 2.85 -8.80
C ALA A 221 19.67 2.58 -10.25
N GLU A 222 18.98 3.16 -11.23
CA GLU A 222 19.34 3.03 -12.65
C GLU A 222 20.71 3.64 -12.95
N GLU A 223 21.03 4.82 -12.40
CA GLU A 223 22.32 5.46 -12.54
C GLU A 223 23.49 4.60 -12.01
N LYS A 224 23.23 3.78 -10.99
CA LYS A 224 24.24 2.91 -10.35
C LYS A 224 24.40 1.55 -11.02
N SER A 225 23.36 1.07 -11.73
CA SER A 225 23.39 -0.18 -12.42
C SER A 225 23.49 0.07 -13.92
N SER A 226 24.69 -0.14 -14.50
CA SER A 226 24.95 0.03 -15.92
C SER A 226 24.15 -0.92 -16.84
N GLU A 227 23.48 -1.92 -16.28
CA GLU A 227 22.58 -2.83 -17.01
C GLU A 227 21.47 -3.31 -16.09
N ILE A 228 20.24 -2.85 -16.36
CA ILE A 228 19.05 -3.50 -15.82
C ILE A 228 18.77 -4.69 -16.73
N GLY A 229 19.05 -5.88 -16.23
CA GLY A 229 18.74 -7.11 -16.95
C GLY A 229 17.25 -7.16 -17.26
N ARG A 230 16.90 -7.31 -18.54
CA ARG A 230 15.54 -7.59 -18.97
C ARG A 230 15.20 -9.01 -18.53
N ALA A 231 14.52 -9.15 -17.40
CA ALA A 231 13.87 -10.42 -17.10
C ALA A 231 12.68 -10.55 -18.05
N HIS A 232 12.81 -11.39 -19.06
CA HIS A 232 11.66 -11.89 -19.80
C HIS A 232 11.01 -12.98 -18.94
N VAL A 233 9.83 -12.71 -18.43
CA VAL A 233 8.94 -13.71 -17.87
C VAL A 233 7.89 -14.04 -18.93
#